data_d6271d8bcd188cad3905ec2e7becf64d
#
_entry.id   d6271d8bcd188cad3905ec2e7becf64d
#
_cell.length_a   1.000
_cell.length_b   1.000
_cell.length_c   1.000
_cell.angle_alpha   90.00
_cell.angle_beta   90.00
_cell.angle_gamma   90.00
#
_symmetry.space_group_name_H-M   'P 1'
#
loop_
_entity.id
_entity.type
_entity.pdbx_description
1 polymer ?
#
loop_
_entity_poly.entity_id
_entity_poly.type
_entity_poly.pdbx_seq_one_letter_code
_entity_poly.pdbx_strand_id
1 'polypeptide(L)'
;MTELTCKSFSKPSNCITDQSVIITGGGHVGLSFALLLADKGIASTLVERNSYPNIGPEQDAKRTHYLDSRNTALSRRTVQIYQEIGLWDELQSHACRIDSVQVSEQGSFGYAQLNKEEEKVESFGQVMENAWLGRKLLLAVQQNPLISLVDGAVVTQVEQTATTATITYDTEEQQQQTLSADLVVACDGRDSTVRNLLGIGTQEYDYGQSAIVGVVQTDKPHEHVAIERFSPAGPLAVLPLTDAEGDGNNAQQAGYRRSVVWICKRGEEAQYLEDEALFLSTLQQGFGQRAGKFIKAGRRGAYPLTRVLADKQVEGRVVIMGNAAHTLHPVAGQGFNLCMRDAHVLAKMLANQVMRGEDIGDNRMLQDYEQARKKDQKRVIRFCDAVVLGFTHPNPAIKLARNVALIAFDKLPNIKPLVANYAMGLKS
;
A
#
# COMPACT_ATOMS: atom_id res chain seq x y z
N MET A 1 30.67 -32.89 -2.01
CA MET A 1 30.11 -32.70 -0.66
C MET A 1 30.75 -31.44 -0.08
N THR A 2 30.13 -30.31 -0.31
CA THR A 2 30.55 -29.05 0.28
C THR A 2 29.40 -28.67 1.21
N GLU A 3 29.63 -28.84 2.52
CA GLU A 3 28.74 -28.39 3.57
C GLU A 3 28.52 -26.89 3.39
N LEU A 4 27.30 -26.50 2.96
CA LEU A 4 26.83 -25.15 3.11
C LEU A 4 26.59 -24.92 4.60
N THR A 5 27.64 -24.53 5.31
CA THR A 5 27.54 -24.01 6.66
C THR A 5 26.58 -22.86 6.65
N CYS A 6 25.46 -23.03 7.35
CA CYS A 6 24.57 -21.95 7.73
C CYS A 6 25.44 -20.82 8.31
N LYS A 7 25.63 -19.74 7.54
CA LYS A 7 26.36 -18.56 8.04
C LYS A 7 25.46 -17.97 9.14
N SER A 8 25.89 -18.18 10.39
CA SER A 8 25.41 -17.37 11.49
C SER A 8 25.77 -15.92 11.14
N PHE A 9 24.78 -15.14 10.68
CA PHE A 9 24.97 -13.72 10.41
C PHE A 9 25.37 -13.06 11.74
N SER A 10 26.66 -12.73 11.86
CA SER A 10 27.12 -11.90 12.97
C SER A 10 26.44 -10.55 12.88
N LYS A 11 25.75 -10.16 13.96
CA LYS A 11 25.11 -8.84 14.05
C LYS A 11 26.16 -7.75 13.78
N PRO A 12 25.83 -6.74 12.97
CA PRO A 12 26.74 -5.64 12.73
C PRO A 12 27.00 -4.85 14.02
N SER A 13 28.19 -4.28 14.14
CA SER A 13 28.66 -3.52 15.32
C SER A 13 27.78 -2.32 15.73
N ASN A 14 26.87 -1.91 14.85
CA ASN A 14 25.95 -0.79 15.10
C ASN A 14 24.57 -1.22 15.61
N CYS A 15 24.33 -2.53 15.85
CA CYS A 15 23.07 -2.98 16.44
C CYS A 15 23.00 -2.57 17.91
N ILE A 16 21.95 -1.85 18.29
CA ILE A 16 21.75 -1.37 19.68
C ILE A 16 21.12 -2.44 20.59
N THR A 17 20.69 -3.56 20.03
CA THR A 17 20.09 -4.66 20.77
C THR A 17 20.52 -6.01 20.19
N ASP A 18 20.55 -7.04 21.05
CA ASP A 18 20.72 -8.43 20.63
C ASP A 18 19.41 -9.08 20.17
N GLN A 19 18.29 -8.43 20.42
CA GLN A 19 16.97 -8.88 19.98
C GLN A 19 16.80 -8.70 18.48
N SER A 20 16.00 -9.58 17.87
CA SER A 20 15.81 -9.62 16.43
C SER A 20 14.36 -9.90 16.04
N VAL A 21 14.03 -9.53 14.80
CA VAL A 21 12.68 -9.69 14.24
C VAL A 21 12.75 -10.51 12.95
N ILE A 22 11.89 -11.52 12.82
CA ILE A 22 11.62 -12.16 11.53
C ILE A 22 10.42 -11.46 10.89
N ILE A 23 10.56 -11.08 9.62
CA ILE A 23 9.48 -10.51 8.81
C ILE A 23 9.15 -11.51 7.71
N THR A 24 7.91 -12.00 7.64
CA THR A 24 7.46 -12.85 6.54
C THR A 24 6.68 -12.03 5.52
N GLY A 25 7.08 -12.14 4.24
CA GLY A 25 6.53 -11.38 3.13
C GLY A 25 7.33 -10.12 2.78
N GLY A 26 7.99 -10.16 1.63
CA GLY A 26 8.85 -9.11 1.10
C GLY A 26 8.15 -8.14 0.14
N GLY A 27 6.85 -7.92 0.30
CA GLY A 27 6.13 -6.85 -0.38
C GLY A 27 6.50 -5.47 0.16
N HIS A 28 5.90 -4.40 -0.41
CA HIS A 28 6.20 -3.02 -0.02
C HIS A 28 6.11 -2.77 1.50
N VAL A 29 5.15 -3.40 2.20
CA VAL A 29 4.98 -3.25 3.64
C VAL A 29 6.12 -3.91 4.41
N GLY A 30 6.46 -5.17 4.09
CA GLY A 30 7.54 -5.89 4.76
C GLY A 30 8.91 -5.25 4.55
N LEU A 31 9.23 -4.86 3.29
CA LEU A 31 10.46 -4.12 2.98
C LEU A 31 10.53 -2.80 3.75
N SER A 32 9.43 -2.02 3.78
CA SER A 32 9.37 -0.76 4.52
C SER A 32 9.52 -0.96 6.02
N PHE A 33 8.91 -2.03 6.57
CA PHE A 33 9.01 -2.33 7.99
C PHE A 33 10.43 -2.74 8.40
N ALA A 34 11.12 -3.55 7.56
CA ALA A 34 12.53 -3.89 7.79
C ALA A 34 13.40 -2.63 7.85
N LEU A 35 13.21 -1.66 6.94
CA LEU A 35 13.93 -0.39 6.93
C LEU A 35 13.59 0.48 8.15
N LEU A 36 12.33 0.48 8.60
CA LEU A 36 11.93 1.17 9.83
C LEU A 36 12.59 0.58 11.08
N LEU A 37 12.75 -0.74 11.15
CA LEU A 37 13.47 -1.42 12.23
C LEU A 37 14.96 -1.09 12.20
N ALA A 38 15.57 -1.15 11.01
CA ALA A 38 16.98 -0.84 10.83
C ALA A 38 17.32 0.61 11.22
N ASP A 39 16.45 1.57 10.91
CA ASP A 39 16.56 2.97 11.37
C ASP A 39 16.58 3.08 12.92
N LYS A 40 15.97 2.12 13.61
CA LYS A 40 15.96 2.04 15.07
C LYS A 40 17.06 1.15 15.64
N GLY A 41 17.99 0.65 14.81
CA GLY A 41 19.07 -0.24 15.23
C GLY A 41 18.60 -1.66 15.60
N ILE A 42 17.44 -2.10 15.13
CA ILE A 42 16.90 -3.44 15.36
C ILE A 42 17.18 -4.30 14.14
N ALA A 43 17.88 -5.41 14.32
CA ALA A 43 18.17 -6.34 13.25
C ALA A 43 16.92 -7.14 12.84
N SER A 44 16.80 -7.43 11.55
CA SER A 44 15.70 -8.24 11.05
C SER A 44 16.12 -9.21 9.96
N THR A 45 15.38 -10.34 9.86
CA THR A 45 15.48 -11.27 8.72
C THR A 45 14.16 -11.26 7.98
N LEU A 46 14.20 -10.86 6.71
CA LEU A 46 13.03 -10.82 5.84
C LEU A 46 13.00 -12.09 5.00
N VAL A 47 11.88 -12.83 5.07
CA VAL A 47 11.64 -14.08 4.35
C VAL A 47 10.55 -13.86 3.32
N GLU A 48 10.86 -14.09 2.03
CA GLU A 48 9.94 -13.91 0.90
C GLU A 48 9.81 -15.19 0.08
N ARG A 49 8.57 -15.55 -0.29
CA ARG A 49 8.28 -16.78 -1.05
C ARG A 49 8.82 -16.77 -2.47
N ASN A 50 8.85 -15.60 -3.10
CA ASN A 50 9.30 -15.45 -4.47
C ASN A 50 10.77 -15.02 -4.48
N SER A 51 11.56 -15.58 -5.39
CA SER A 51 12.91 -15.11 -5.62
C SER A 51 12.90 -13.71 -6.24
N TYR A 52 13.71 -12.82 -5.68
CA TYR A 52 13.87 -11.49 -6.23
C TYR A 52 14.76 -11.51 -7.47
N PRO A 53 14.44 -10.73 -8.51
CA PRO A 53 15.34 -10.59 -9.64
C PRO A 53 16.66 -9.96 -9.17
N ASN A 54 17.76 -10.39 -9.77
CA ASN A 54 19.08 -9.79 -9.50
C ASN A 54 19.08 -8.35 -10.07
N ILE A 55 18.86 -7.38 -9.20
CA ILE A 55 18.80 -5.95 -9.55
C ILE A 55 20.19 -5.38 -9.42
N GLY A 56 21.00 -5.45 -10.49
CA GLY A 56 22.26 -4.70 -10.58
C GLY A 56 21.99 -3.19 -10.64
N PRO A 57 22.97 -2.34 -10.20
CA PRO A 57 22.82 -0.88 -10.19
C PRO A 57 22.48 -0.27 -11.55
N GLU A 58 22.84 -0.92 -12.65
CA GLU A 58 22.70 -0.46 -14.02
C GLU A 58 21.69 -1.23 -14.88
N GLN A 59 21.13 -2.33 -14.36
CA GLN A 59 20.19 -3.13 -15.15
C GLN A 59 18.76 -2.59 -15.06
N ASP A 60 18.51 -1.67 -15.93
CA ASP A 60 17.32 -1.50 -16.78
C ASP A 60 15.95 -1.35 -16.16
N ALA A 61 15.47 -0.13 -16.32
CA ALA A 61 14.05 0.20 -16.47
C ALA A 61 13.29 -0.74 -17.45
N LYS A 62 13.97 -1.53 -18.28
CA LYS A 62 13.38 -2.42 -19.29
C LYS A 62 13.05 -3.84 -18.84
N ARG A 63 13.61 -4.33 -17.73
CA ARG A 63 13.28 -5.67 -17.18
C ARG A 63 12.33 -5.58 -15.98
N THR A 64 11.23 -4.99 -16.22
CA THR A 64 10.22 -4.68 -15.24
C THR A 64 9.19 -5.82 -15.04
N HIS A 65 9.61 -7.07 -14.94
CA HIS A 65 8.72 -8.18 -14.56
C HIS A 65 8.31 -8.18 -13.08
N TYR A 66 8.98 -7.41 -12.27
CA TYR A 66 8.56 -7.03 -10.92
C TYR A 66 7.43 -6.01 -10.93
N LEU A 67 6.84 -5.77 -12.07
CA LEU A 67 5.99 -4.65 -12.34
C LEU A 67 4.56 -5.03 -12.16
N ASP A 68 4.19 -4.89 -10.97
CA ASP A 68 2.85 -4.50 -10.64
C ASP A 68 2.47 -3.28 -11.52
N SER A 69 1.48 -3.44 -12.39
CA SER A 69 0.92 -2.35 -13.19
C SER A 69 0.16 -1.33 -12.31
N ARG A 70 0.13 -1.58 -11.00
CA ARG A 70 -0.51 -0.73 -10.01
C ARG A 70 0.35 0.47 -9.69
N ASN A 71 -0.33 1.51 -9.26
CA ASN A 71 0.27 2.71 -8.74
C ASN A 71 -0.29 2.95 -7.33
N THR A 72 0.51 3.50 -6.47
CA THR A 72 0.11 3.79 -5.09
C THR A 72 0.06 5.28 -4.86
N ALA A 73 -1.06 5.77 -4.33
CA ALA A 73 -1.15 7.11 -3.78
C ALA A 73 -0.60 7.08 -2.35
N LEU A 74 0.58 7.65 -2.17
CA LEU A 74 1.22 7.84 -0.86
C LEU A 74 0.62 9.06 -0.18
N SER A 75 -0.01 8.88 0.98
CA SER A 75 -0.50 9.98 1.79
C SER A 75 0.67 10.83 2.32
N ARG A 76 0.41 12.06 2.71
CA ARG A 76 1.43 12.93 3.29
C ARG A 76 2.15 12.28 4.48
N ARG A 77 1.42 11.54 5.33
CA ARG A 77 2.04 10.82 6.45
C ARG A 77 2.99 9.71 5.99
N THR A 78 2.65 8.98 4.95
CA THR A 78 3.54 7.96 4.38
C THR A 78 4.81 8.59 3.79
N VAL A 79 4.68 9.71 3.10
CA VAL A 79 5.85 10.47 2.63
C VAL A 79 6.75 10.89 3.80
N GLN A 80 6.17 11.45 4.87
CA GLN A 80 6.92 11.81 6.07
C GLN A 80 7.64 10.61 6.70
N ILE A 81 7.02 9.44 6.74
CA ILE A 81 7.65 8.22 7.23
C ILE A 81 8.90 7.86 6.40
N TYR A 82 8.83 7.95 5.07
CA TYR A 82 9.99 7.73 4.21
C TYR A 82 11.05 8.83 4.34
N GLN A 83 10.65 10.08 4.62
CA GLN A 83 11.58 11.17 4.96
C GLN A 83 12.30 10.91 6.29
N GLU A 84 11.58 10.46 7.32
CA GLU A 84 12.12 10.13 8.64
C GLU A 84 13.26 9.10 8.58
N ILE A 85 13.20 8.13 7.66
CA ILE A 85 14.23 7.10 7.45
C ILE A 85 15.22 7.43 6.31
N GLY A 86 15.19 8.66 5.77
CA GLY A 86 16.12 9.11 4.73
C GLY A 86 15.93 8.49 3.33
N LEU A 87 14.83 7.77 3.09
CA LEU A 87 14.59 7.09 1.80
C LEU A 87 13.91 8.00 0.76
N TRP A 88 13.27 9.08 1.18
CA TRP A 88 12.45 9.90 0.30
C TRP A 88 13.24 10.52 -0.86
N ASP A 89 14.48 10.90 -0.65
CA ASP A 89 15.32 11.52 -1.68
C ASP A 89 15.54 10.60 -2.89
N GLU A 90 15.57 9.29 -2.66
CA GLU A 90 15.67 8.32 -3.75
C GLU A 90 14.32 8.02 -4.42
N LEU A 91 13.22 8.23 -3.70
CA LEU A 91 11.87 7.95 -4.19
C LEU A 91 11.28 9.10 -4.99
N GLN A 92 11.57 10.36 -4.60
CA GLN A 92 10.86 11.55 -5.07
C GLN A 92 10.96 11.81 -6.58
N SER A 93 12.01 11.33 -7.25
CA SER A 93 12.19 11.53 -8.69
C SER A 93 11.07 10.93 -9.56
N HIS A 94 10.38 9.90 -9.04
CA HIS A 94 9.26 9.23 -9.70
C HIS A 94 7.93 9.44 -8.95
N ALA A 95 7.88 10.42 -8.07
CA ALA A 95 6.69 10.78 -7.31
C ALA A 95 5.98 11.97 -7.96
N CYS A 96 4.73 11.80 -8.33
CA CYS A 96 3.91 12.88 -8.87
C CYS A 96 3.00 13.45 -7.77
N ARG A 97 3.08 14.76 -7.53
CA ARG A 97 2.27 15.44 -6.51
C ARG A 97 0.79 15.39 -6.82
N ILE A 98 -0.03 15.37 -5.77
CA ILE A 98 -1.47 15.63 -5.84
C ILE A 98 -1.71 17.01 -5.20
N ASP A 99 -1.93 18.01 -6.05
CA ASP A 99 -2.16 19.40 -5.62
C ASP A 99 -3.66 19.71 -5.48
N SER A 100 -4.51 18.97 -6.20
CA SER A 100 -5.95 19.07 -6.10
C SER A 100 -6.63 17.71 -6.22
N VAL A 101 -7.76 17.55 -5.52
CA VAL A 101 -8.61 16.36 -5.59
C VAL A 101 -10.01 16.79 -5.95
N GLN A 102 -10.53 16.25 -7.04
CA GLN A 102 -11.89 16.51 -7.52
C GLN A 102 -12.75 15.26 -7.32
N VAL A 103 -13.89 15.42 -6.66
CA VAL A 103 -14.84 14.34 -6.39
C VAL A 103 -16.19 14.68 -7.01
N SER A 104 -16.79 13.74 -7.75
CA SER A 104 -18.09 13.92 -8.37
C SER A 104 -18.83 12.59 -8.55
N GLU A 105 -20.14 12.65 -8.83
CA GLU A 105 -20.95 11.48 -9.18
C GLU A 105 -21.40 11.57 -10.64
N GLN A 106 -21.41 10.44 -11.36
CA GLN A 106 -21.86 10.35 -12.74
C GLN A 106 -23.37 10.61 -12.84
N GLY A 107 -23.77 11.45 -13.78
CA GLY A 107 -25.19 11.80 -13.97
C GLY A 107 -25.79 12.56 -12.80
N SER A 108 -24.98 13.31 -12.07
CA SER A 108 -25.39 14.11 -10.92
C SER A 108 -24.67 15.46 -10.92
N PHE A 109 -25.22 16.42 -10.18
CA PHE A 109 -24.72 17.79 -10.09
C PHE A 109 -23.73 17.98 -8.92
N GLY A 110 -23.65 17.03 -7.99
CA GLY A 110 -22.76 17.10 -6.84
C GLY A 110 -21.29 17.09 -7.27
N TYR A 111 -20.55 18.09 -6.80
CA TYR A 111 -19.11 18.26 -7.05
C TYR A 111 -18.45 18.83 -5.80
N ALA A 112 -17.25 18.37 -5.54
CA ALA A 112 -16.42 18.88 -4.47
C ALA A 112 -14.96 18.91 -4.90
N GLN A 113 -14.23 19.93 -4.47
CA GLN A 113 -12.81 20.08 -4.75
C GLN A 113 -12.03 20.43 -3.48
N LEU A 114 -10.90 19.77 -3.33
CA LEU A 114 -9.87 20.12 -2.35
C LEU A 114 -8.69 20.71 -3.11
N ASN A 115 -8.18 21.86 -2.67
CA ASN A 115 -6.99 22.52 -3.21
C ASN A 115 -5.96 22.69 -2.10
N LYS A 116 -4.70 22.43 -2.42
CA LYS A 116 -3.60 22.51 -1.44
C LYS A 116 -3.43 23.92 -0.86
N GLU A 117 -3.69 24.96 -1.65
CA GLU A 117 -3.60 26.35 -1.24
C GLU A 117 -4.64 26.69 -0.16
N GLU A 118 -5.91 26.21 -0.35
CA GLU A 118 -6.98 26.41 0.63
C GLU A 118 -6.68 25.67 1.95
N GLU A 119 -6.13 24.45 1.84
CA GLU A 119 -5.82 23.60 2.98
C GLU A 119 -4.43 23.93 3.60
N LYS A 120 -3.68 24.86 3.00
CA LYS A 120 -2.33 25.29 3.43
C LYS A 120 -1.35 24.12 3.60
N VAL A 121 -1.36 23.23 2.64
CA VAL A 121 -0.47 22.06 2.57
C VAL A 121 0.39 22.12 1.32
N GLU A 122 1.54 21.47 1.35
CA GLU A 122 2.44 21.38 0.21
C GLU A 122 1.82 20.53 -0.92
N SER A 123 1.19 19.41 -0.54
CA SER A 123 0.42 18.51 -1.41
C SER A 123 -0.48 17.62 -0.55
N PHE A 124 -1.49 16.99 -1.14
CA PHE A 124 -2.29 15.97 -0.46
C PHE A 124 -1.58 14.61 -0.35
N GLY A 125 -0.57 14.40 -1.16
CA GLY A 125 0.23 13.20 -1.25
C GLY A 125 0.96 13.11 -2.57
N GLN A 126 1.47 11.92 -2.86
CA GLN A 126 2.25 11.63 -4.06
C GLN A 126 1.74 10.35 -4.71
N VAL A 127 1.74 10.29 -6.02
CA VAL A 127 1.44 9.05 -6.76
C VAL A 127 2.74 8.48 -7.29
N MET A 128 2.94 7.18 -7.11
CA MET A 128 4.15 6.50 -7.52
C MET A 128 3.82 5.12 -8.12
N GLU A 129 4.57 4.72 -9.13
CA GLU A 129 4.50 3.36 -9.67
C GLU A 129 5.04 2.36 -8.64
N ASN A 130 4.27 1.31 -8.36
CA ASN A 130 4.66 0.27 -7.38
C ASN A 130 5.98 -0.40 -7.75
N ALA A 131 6.24 -0.54 -9.02
CA ALA A 131 7.48 -1.07 -9.55
C ALA A 131 8.70 -0.26 -9.09
N TRP A 132 8.63 1.06 -9.19
CA TRP A 132 9.69 1.94 -8.74
C TRP A 132 9.86 1.88 -7.22
N LEU A 133 8.75 2.01 -6.49
CA LEU A 133 8.74 1.92 -5.03
C LEU A 133 9.37 0.60 -4.55
N GLY A 134 8.92 -0.54 -5.10
CA GLY A 134 9.42 -1.86 -4.74
C GLY A 134 10.90 -2.04 -5.02
N ARG A 135 11.36 -1.56 -6.19
CA ARG A 135 12.80 -1.59 -6.56
C ARG A 135 13.66 -0.81 -5.57
N LYS A 136 13.25 0.42 -5.24
CA LYS A 136 14.02 1.28 -4.32
C LYS A 136 14.03 0.73 -2.89
N LEU A 137 12.89 0.22 -2.43
CA LEU A 137 12.80 -0.47 -1.13
C LEU A 137 13.72 -1.69 -1.08
N LEU A 138 13.71 -2.54 -2.11
CA LEU A 138 14.55 -3.73 -2.17
C LEU A 138 16.05 -3.39 -2.19
N LEU A 139 16.45 -2.41 -3.00
CA LEU A 139 17.85 -1.96 -3.02
C LEU A 139 18.31 -1.44 -1.66
N ALA A 140 17.46 -0.63 -0.99
CA ALA A 140 17.78 -0.13 0.36
C ALA A 140 17.89 -1.26 1.38
N VAL A 141 17.02 -2.28 1.30
CA VAL A 141 17.09 -3.49 2.15
C VAL A 141 18.39 -4.27 1.90
N GLN A 142 18.74 -4.52 0.63
CA GLN A 142 19.94 -5.27 0.27
C GLN A 142 21.25 -4.57 0.69
N GLN A 143 21.25 -3.26 0.78
CA GLN A 143 22.40 -2.45 1.20
C GLN A 143 22.50 -2.26 2.71
N ASN A 144 21.45 -2.60 3.47
CA ASN A 144 21.42 -2.36 4.90
C ASN A 144 22.01 -3.54 5.71
N PRO A 145 23.09 -3.35 6.47
CA PRO A 145 23.74 -4.42 7.20
C PRO A 145 22.93 -5.02 8.36
N LEU A 146 21.84 -4.34 8.79
CA LEU A 146 20.94 -4.84 9.84
C LEU A 146 19.82 -5.73 9.28
N ILE A 147 19.73 -5.87 7.95
CA ILE A 147 18.66 -6.64 7.32
C ILE A 147 19.27 -7.84 6.57
N SER A 148 18.86 -9.04 6.96
CA SER A 148 19.13 -10.27 6.20
C SER A 148 17.93 -10.58 5.32
N LEU A 149 18.19 -10.95 4.05
CA LEU A 149 17.15 -11.28 3.07
C LEU A 149 17.25 -12.76 2.71
N VAL A 150 16.13 -13.48 2.86
CA VAL A 150 15.95 -14.89 2.47
C VAL A 150 14.76 -14.92 1.50
N ASP A 151 15.03 -15.07 0.22
CA ASP A 151 14.01 -15.16 -0.82
C ASP A 151 13.93 -16.57 -1.41
N GLY A 152 12.89 -16.87 -2.20
CA GLY A 152 12.57 -18.24 -2.65
C GLY A 152 12.23 -19.16 -1.47
N ALA A 153 11.70 -18.64 -0.37
CA ALA A 153 11.49 -19.36 0.88
C ALA A 153 10.02 -19.31 1.33
N VAL A 154 9.37 -20.47 1.36
CA VAL A 154 7.96 -20.63 1.73
C VAL A 154 7.84 -21.08 3.18
N VAL A 155 7.26 -20.25 4.03
CA VAL A 155 7.00 -20.60 5.45
C VAL A 155 5.96 -21.71 5.53
N THR A 156 6.29 -22.77 6.27
CA THR A 156 5.48 -23.97 6.44
C THR A 156 5.02 -24.21 7.87
N GLN A 157 5.74 -23.69 8.88
CA GLN A 157 5.38 -23.81 10.29
C GLN A 157 5.74 -22.55 11.07
N VAL A 158 5.00 -22.30 12.13
CA VAL A 158 5.27 -21.24 13.11
C VAL A 158 5.10 -21.81 14.50
N GLU A 159 6.14 -21.74 15.30
CA GLU A 159 6.15 -22.19 16.68
C GLU A 159 6.55 -21.04 17.62
N GLN A 160 6.10 -21.11 18.86
CA GLN A 160 6.37 -20.06 19.84
C GLN A 160 6.70 -20.68 21.21
N THR A 161 7.63 -20.04 21.90
CA THR A 161 7.92 -20.27 23.32
C THR A 161 7.61 -18.99 24.12
N ALA A 162 7.91 -19.00 25.40
CA ALA A 162 7.81 -17.79 26.22
C ALA A 162 8.77 -16.67 25.77
N THR A 163 9.90 -17.03 25.17
CA THR A 163 10.99 -16.10 24.85
C THR A 163 11.30 -15.95 23.36
N THR A 164 10.85 -16.88 22.53
CA THR A 164 11.20 -16.91 21.09
C THR A 164 10.00 -17.28 20.23
N ALA A 165 10.01 -16.80 18.98
CA ALA A 165 9.18 -17.31 17.90
C ALA A 165 10.07 -17.91 16.81
N THR A 166 9.67 -19.06 16.27
CA THR A 166 10.44 -19.82 15.26
C THR A 166 9.55 -20.05 14.05
N ILE A 167 10.10 -19.82 12.88
CA ILE A 167 9.48 -20.23 11.62
C ILE A 167 10.28 -21.37 11.01
N THR A 168 9.57 -22.30 10.38
CA THR A 168 10.16 -23.30 9.47
C THR A 168 9.77 -22.92 8.05
N TYR A 169 10.69 -23.00 7.11
CA TYR A 169 10.46 -22.69 5.70
C TYR A 169 11.19 -23.65 4.78
N ASP A 170 10.60 -23.86 3.61
CA ASP A 170 11.18 -24.65 2.53
C ASP A 170 11.79 -23.72 1.49
N THR A 171 13.01 -24.01 1.04
CA THR A 171 13.67 -23.30 -0.06
C THR A 171 13.31 -23.90 -1.41
N GLU A 172 13.65 -23.22 -2.52
CA GLU A 172 13.47 -23.75 -3.89
C GLU A 172 14.19 -25.10 -4.09
N GLU A 173 15.28 -25.35 -3.36
CA GLU A 173 15.99 -26.64 -3.37
C GLU A 173 15.32 -27.71 -2.48
N GLN A 174 14.13 -27.46 -1.98
CA GLN A 174 13.37 -28.34 -1.08
C GLN A 174 14.11 -28.69 0.23
N GLN A 175 14.98 -27.80 0.69
CA GLN A 175 15.65 -27.92 1.98
C GLN A 175 14.82 -27.20 3.04
N GLN A 176 14.43 -27.93 4.07
CA GLN A 176 13.76 -27.38 5.22
C GLN A 176 14.77 -26.69 6.14
N GLN A 177 14.48 -25.44 6.48
CA GLN A 177 15.31 -24.64 7.39
C GLN A 177 14.45 -23.98 8.46
N THR A 178 15.08 -23.59 9.57
CA THR A 178 14.43 -22.90 10.69
C THR A 178 15.14 -21.59 11.01
N LEU A 179 14.34 -20.59 11.38
CA LEU A 179 14.82 -19.31 11.91
C LEU A 179 14.07 -19.00 13.21
N SER A 180 14.81 -18.54 14.21
CA SER A 180 14.25 -18.12 15.51
C SER A 180 14.59 -16.66 15.76
N ALA A 181 13.64 -15.91 16.35
CA ALA A 181 13.79 -14.52 16.74
C ALA A 181 12.92 -14.22 17.97
N ASP A 182 13.05 -13.01 18.51
CA ASP A 182 12.23 -12.58 19.64
C ASP A 182 10.79 -12.25 19.20
N LEU A 183 10.59 -11.88 17.93
CA LEU A 183 9.31 -11.51 17.37
C LEU A 183 9.22 -11.94 15.90
N VAL A 184 8.04 -12.41 15.47
CA VAL A 184 7.69 -12.61 14.05
C VAL A 184 6.63 -11.58 13.65
N VAL A 185 6.82 -10.93 12.49
CA VAL A 185 5.84 -10.00 11.91
C VAL A 185 5.44 -10.47 10.52
N ALA A 186 4.18 -10.87 10.36
CA ALA A 186 3.65 -11.41 9.12
C ALA A 186 3.10 -10.28 8.23
N CYS A 187 3.80 -10.02 7.11
CA CYS A 187 3.45 -9.10 6.04
C CYS A 187 3.16 -9.83 4.71
N ASP A 188 2.79 -11.10 4.76
CA ASP A 188 2.73 -12.07 3.66
C ASP A 188 1.44 -12.01 2.82
N GLY A 189 0.70 -10.90 2.91
CA GLY A 189 -0.39 -10.57 2.01
C GLY A 189 -1.77 -11.06 2.46
N ARG A 190 -2.77 -10.87 1.58
CA ARG A 190 -4.18 -11.17 1.89
C ARG A 190 -4.39 -12.62 2.30
N ASP A 191 -3.76 -13.54 1.61
CA ASP A 191 -3.90 -14.98 1.81
C ASP A 191 -2.76 -15.50 2.72
N SER A 192 -2.50 -14.77 3.80
CA SER A 192 -1.38 -14.97 4.73
C SER A 192 -1.26 -16.42 5.21
N THR A 193 -0.12 -17.02 4.93
CA THR A 193 0.26 -18.36 5.40
C THR A 193 0.43 -18.37 6.92
N VAL A 194 1.11 -17.37 7.47
CA VAL A 194 1.36 -17.28 8.92
C VAL A 194 0.05 -17.13 9.69
N ARG A 195 -0.85 -16.26 9.23
CA ARG A 195 -2.19 -16.11 9.83
C ARG A 195 -2.94 -17.46 9.88
N ASN A 196 -2.91 -18.21 8.78
CA ASN A 196 -3.59 -19.50 8.68
C ASN A 196 -2.95 -20.56 9.60
N LEU A 197 -1.61 -20.62 9.65
CA LEU A 197 -0.86 -21.54 10.53
C LEU A 197 -1.17 -21.28 12.02
N LEU A 198 -1.44 -20.03 12.39
CA LEU A 198 -1.84 -19.66 13.75
C LEU A 198 -3.33 -19.85 14.03
N GLY A 199 -4.13 -20.31 13.04
CA GLY A 199 -5.57 -20.48 13.20
C GLY A 199 -6.32 -19.17 13.43
N ILE A 200 -5.76 -18.02 13.03
CA ILE A 200 -6.42 -16.71 13.16
C ILE A 200 -7.49 -16.59 12.05
N GLY A 201 -8.76 -16.49 12.47
CA GLY A 201 -9.89 -16.32 11.58
C GLY A 201 -9.92 -14.97 10.88
N THR A 202 -10.77 -14.86 9.85
CA THR A 202 -10.99 -13.63 9.10
C THR A 202 -12.46 -13.34 8.91
N GLN A 203 -12.81 -12.06 8.89
CA GLN A 203 -14.10 -11.57 8.43
C GLN A 203 -13.96 -11.07 7.01
N GLU A 204 -14.63 -11.74 6.08
CA GLU A 204 -14.57 -11.42 4.68
C GLU A 204 -15.87 -10.77 4.20
N TYR A 205 -15.72 -9.80 3.31
CA TYR A 205 -16.86 -9.18 2.62
C TYR A 205 -16.52 -9.03 1.13
N ASP A 206 -17.22 -9.79 0.32
CA ASP A 206 -17.08 -9.72 -1.14
C ASP A 206 -17.99 -8.61 -1.69
N TYR A 207 -17.37 -7.62 -2.37
CA TYR A 207 -18.11 -6.51 -2.99
C TYR A 207 -18.80 -6.92 -4.31
N GLY A 208 -18.53 -8.09 -4.87
CA GLY A 208 -18.99 -8.51 -6.20
C GLY A 208 -18.42 -7.67 -7.34
N GLN A 209 -17.28 -7.03 -7.08
CA GLN A 209 -16.62 -6.07 -7.96
C GLN A 209 -15.19 -6.50 -8.26
N SER A 210 -14.63 -5.98 -9.36
CA SER A 210 -13.21 -6.06 -9.69
C SER A 210 -12.67 -4.66 -9.94
N ALA A 211 -11.41 -4.42 -9.55
CA ALA A 211 -10.67 -3.21 -9.89
C ALA A 211 -9.81 -3.47 -11.12
N ILE A 212 -10.01 -2.68 -12.16
CA ILE A 212 -9.10 -2.58 -13.30
C ILE A 212 -8.12 -1.45 -13.00
N VAL A 213 -6.84 -1.74 -13.09
CA VAL A 213 -5.77 -0.77 -12.84
C VAL A 213 -4.81 -0.74 -14.02
N GLY A 214 -4.23 0.43 -14.26
CA GLY A 214 -3.30 0.62 -15.36
C GLY A 214 -2.89 2.08 -15.51
N VAL A 215 -2.25 2.36 -16.63
CA VAL A 215 -1.83 3.73 -17.00
C VAL A 215 -2.49 4.12 -18.30
N VAL A 216 -2.95 5.36 -18.39
CA VAL A 216 -3.50 5.96 -19.62
C VAL A 216 -2.80 7.26 -19.94
N GLN A 217 -2.87 7.64 -21.21
CA GLN A 217 -2.46 8.95 -21.70
C GLN A 217 -3.70 9.75 -22.11
N THR A 218 -3.69 11.05 -21.80
CA THR A 218 -4.77 11.99 -22.13
C THR A 218 -4.27 13.10 -23.05
N ASP A 219 -5.19 13.80 -23.74
CA ASP A 219 -4.87 14.93 -24.62
C ASP A 219 -4.63 16.26 -23.86
N LYS A 220 -4.86 16.23 -22.54
CA LYS A 220 -4.64 17.36 -21.64
C LYS A 220 -3.73 16.98 -20.48
N PRO A 221 -2.83 17.86 -20.06
CA PRO A 221 -2.00 17.63 -18.90
C PRO A 221 -2.86 17.47 -17.64
N HIS A 222 -2.34 16.70 -16.68
CA HIS A 222 -3.08 16.44 -15.43
C HIS A 222 -3.03 17.60 -14.43
N GLU A 223 -2.11 18.55 -14.58
CA GLU A 223 -1.96 19.70 -13.67
C GLU A 223 -1.93 19.32 -12.18
N HIS A 224 -1.43 18.13 -11.87
CA HIS A 224 -1.40 17.54 -10.53
C HIS A 224 -2.79 17.33 -9.90
N VAL A 225 -3.83 17.16 -10.71
CA VAL A 225 -5.21 16.93 -10.27
C VAL A 225 -5.53 15.44 -10.26
N ALA A 226 -5.92 14.93 -9.10
CA ALA A 226 -6.59 13.65 -8.97
C ALA A 226 -8.10 13.83 -9.16
N ILE A 227 -8.71 12.97 -9.97
CA ILE A 227 -10.15 13.01 -10.23
C ILE A 227 -10.76 11.69 -9.80
N GLU A 228 -11.68 11.72 -8.86
CA GLU A 228 -12.48 10.58 -8.44
C GLU A 228 -13.94 10.79 -8.82
N ARG A 229 -14.50 9.83 -9.54
CA ARG A 229 -15.87 9.90 -10.01
C ARG A 229 -16.62 8.63 -9.67
N PHE A 230 -17.70 8.78 -8.93
CA PHE A 230 -18.52 7.65 -8.55
C PHE A 230 -19.53 7.33 -9.66
N SER A 231 -19.56 6.07 -10.08
CA SER A 231 -20.53 5.52 -11.01
C SER A 231 -21.42 4.49 -10.30
N PRO A 232 -22.55 4.05 -10.91
CA PRO A 232 -23.36 2.98 -10.35
C PRO A 232 -22.62 1.65 -10.15
N ALA A 233 -21.57 1.40 -10.94
CA ALA A 233 -20.72 0.19 -10.82
C ALA A 233 -19.66 0.34 -9.71
N GLY A 234 -19.32 1.55 -9.31
CA GLY A 234 -18.29 1.84 -8.31
C GLY A 234 -17.46 3.09 -8.65
N PRO A 235 -16.44 3.38 -7.85
CA PRO A 235 -15.57 4.52 -8.10
C PRO A 235 -14.68 4.31 -9.35
N LEU A 236 -14.39 5.43 -9.99
CA LEU A 236 -13.56 5.58 -11.17
C LEU A 236 -12.58 6.71 -10.90
N ALA A 237 -11.31 6.41 -10.76
CA ALA A 237 -10.29 7.40 -10.41
C ALA A 237 -9.20 7.51 -11.48
N VAL A 238 -8.75 8.74 -11.74
CA VAL A 238 -7.49 9.00 -12.44
C VAL A 238 -6.60 9.88 -11.58
N LEU A 239 -5.34 9.50 -11.48
CA LEU A 239 -4.34 10.14 -10.64
C LEU A 239 -3.17 10.61 -11.51
N PRO A 240 -2.53 11.74 -11.19
CA PRO A 240 -1.37 12.21 -11.94
C PRO A 240 -0.19 11.25 -11.78
N LEU A 241 0.56 11.02 -12.86
CA LEU A 241 1.81 10.27 -12.87
C LEU A 241 2.93 11.09 -13.49
N THR A 242 4.16 10.84 -13.08
CA THR A 242 5.35 11.32 -13.77
C THR A 242 5.44 10.71 -15.17
N ASP A 243 6.12 11.38 -16.08
CA ASP A 243 6.39 10.84 -17.40
C ASP A 243 7.33 9.64 -17.32
N ALA A 244 7.23 8.72 -18.28
CA ALA A 244 8.11 7.57 -18.31
C ALA A 244 9.56 7.98 -18.64
N GLU A 245 10.55 7.36 -17.98
CA GLU A 245 11.93 7.45 -18.40
C GLU A 245 12.06 6.90 -19.82
N GLY A 246 12.58 7.71 -20.74
CA GLY A 246 12.79 7.33 -22.13
C GLY A 246 11.72 7.79 -23.12
N ASP A 247 10.66 8.46 -22.73
CA ASP A 247 9.78 9.21 -23.64
C ASP A 247 10.48 10.48 -24.13
N GLY A 248 11.72 10.29 -24.53
CA GLY A 248 12.74 11.20 -24.99
C GLY A 248 12.27 12.58 -25.42
N ASN A 249 12.80 13.61 -24.80
CA ASN A 249 12.95 14.99 -25.31
C ASN A 249 11.71 15.79 -25.72
N ASN A 250 10.50 15.35 -25.46
CA ASN A 250 9.32 16.17 -25.65
C ASN A 250 8.83 16.77 -24.34
N ALA A 251 9.45 17.87 -23.89
CA ALA A 251 8.92 18.73 -22.83
C ALA A 251 7.47 19.16 -23.13
N GLN A 252 6.99 19.01 -24.35
CA GLN A 252 5.62 19.26 -24.79
C GLN A 252 4.62 18.16 -24.38
N GLN A 253 5.07 16.99 -23.90
CA GLN A 253 4.22 15.88 -23.46
C GLN A 253 4.29 15.62 -21.95
N ALA A 254 4.89 16.53 -21.20
CA ALA A 254 4.98 16.41 -19.76
C ALA A 254 3.58 16.47 -19.08
N GLY A 255 3.31 15.53 -18.20
CA GLY A 255 2.10 15.51 -17.38
C GLY A 255 0.84 14.92 -18.06
N TYR A 256 0.98 14.19 -19.15
CA TYR A 256 -0.17 13.57 -19.84
C TYR A 256 -0.46 12.14 -19.39
N ARG A 257 0.41 11.52 -18.57
CA ARG A 257 0.23 10.18 -18.02
C ARG A 257 -0.63 10.23 -16.75
N ARG A 258 -1.55 9.30 -16.65
CA ARG A 258 -2.41 9.14 -15.47
C ARG A 258 -2.51 7.68 -15.07
N SER A 259 -2.47 7.40 -13.78
CA SER A 259 -2.91 6.13 -13.22
C SER A 259 -4.42 6.04 -13.28
N VAL A 260 -4.96 4.88 -13.62
CA VAL A 260 -6.39 4.56 -13.59
C VAL A 260 -6.66 3.51 -12.54
N VAL A 261 -7.69 3.73 -11.73
CA VAL A 261 -8.34 2.72 -10.91
C VAL A 261 -9.83 2.76 -11.26
N TRP A 262 -10.32 1.73 -11.92
CA TRP A 262 -11.70 1.64 -12.36
C TRP A 262 -12.36 0.41 -11.75
N ILE A 263 -13.46 0.62 -11.04
CA ILE A 263 -14.25 -0.47 -10.45
C ILE A 263 -15.38 -0.86 -11.40
N CYS A 264 -15.41 -2.14 -11.79
CA CYS A 264 -16.47 -2.75 -12.60
C CYS A 264 -17.11 -3.92 -11.84
N LYS A 265 -18.20 -4.46 -12.36
CA LYS A 265 -18.79 -5.70 -11.84
C LYS A 265 -17.83 -6.85 -12.10
N ARG A 266 -17.76 -7.79 -11.16
CA ARG A 266 -16.97 -9.01 -11.35
C ARG A 266 -17.47 -9.79 -12.55
N GLY A 267 -16.53 -10.26 -13.38
CA GLY A 267 -16.80 -10.98 -14.64
C GLY A 267 -16.86 -10.09 -15.88
N GLU A 268 -16.90 -8.76 -15.72
CA GLU A 268 -16.85 -7.82 -16.85
C GLU A 268 -15.43 -7.38 -17.22
N GLU A 269 -14.44 -7.68 -16.37
CA GLU A 269 -13.07 -7.18 -16.53
C GLU A 269 -12.35 -7.65 -17.79
N ALA A 270 -12.57 -8.91 -18.23
CA ALA A 270 -11.84 -9.51 -19.35
C ALA A 270 -11.96 -8.67 -20.64
N GLN A 271 -13.17 -8.21 -20.99
CA GLN A 271 -13.40 -7.41 -22.19
C GLN A 271 -12.62 -6.09 -22.19
N TYR A 272 -12.43 -5.48 -21.01
CA TYR A 272 -11.70 -4.23 -20.86
C TYR A 272 -10.17 -4.41 -20.81
N LEU A 273 -9.71 -5.61 -20.51
CA LEU A 273 -8.29 -5.97 -20.57
C LEU A 273 -7.88 -6.28 -22.00
N GLU A 274 -8.73 -6.91 -22.77
CA GLU A 274 -8.46 -7.39 -24.14
C GLU A 274 -8.68 -6.27 -25.17
N ASP A 275 -9.77 -5.50 -25.05
CA ASP A 275 -10.13 -4.44 -26.01
C ASP A 275 -9.76 -3.05 -25.47
N GLU A 276 -8.70 -2.46 -26.02
CA GLU A 276 -8.24 -1.09 -25.66
C GLU A 276 -9.26 -0.03 -26.08
N ALA A 277 -9.89 -0.16 -27.24
CA ALA A 277 -10.84 0.84 -27.74
C ALA A 277 -12.11 0.86 -26.87
N LEU A 278 -12.60 -0.30 -26.49
CA LEU A 278 -13.72 -0.40 -25.54
C LEU A 278 -13.36 0.18 -24.17
N PHE A 279 -12.16 -0.14 -23.67
CA PHE A 279 -11.67 0.42 -22.39
C PHE A 279 -11.64 1.95 -22.41
N LEU A 280 -10.97 2.54 -23.41
CA LEU A 280 -10.83 3.99 -23.54
C LEU A 280 -12.18 4.69 -23.75
N SER A 281 -13.07 4.12 -24.57
CA SER A 281 -14.41 4.71 -24.83
C SER A 281 -15.27 4.66 -23.57
N THR A 282 -15.19 3.58 -22.77
CA THR A 282 -15.94 3.46 -21.52
C THR A 282 -15.39 4.43 -20.46
N LEU A 283 -14.07 4.56 -20.34
CA LEU A 283 -13.46 5.58 -19.49
C LEU A 283 -13.93 6.99 -19.89
N GLN A 284 -13.94 7.27 -21.20
CA GLN A 284 -14.40 8.57 -21.70
C GLN A 284 -15.84 8.86 -21.34
N GLN A 285 -16.73 7.87 -21.45
CA GLN A 285 -18.12 8.01 -21.02
C GLN A 285 -18.22 8.26 -19.50
N GLY A 286 -17.40 7.56 -18.73
CA GLY A 286 -17.33 7.71 -17.28
C GLY A 286 -16.90 9.12 -16.87
N PHE A 287 -15.82 9.63 -17.38
CA PHE A 287 -15.23 10.93 -17.00
C PHE A 287 -15.82 12.12 -17.76
N GLY A 288 -16.37 11.92 -18.97
CA GLY A 288 -16.72 13.01 -19.88
C GLY A 288 -15.44 13.74 -20.31
N GLN A 289 -15.44 15.07 -20.26
CA GLN A 289 -14.30 15.90 -20.66
C GLN A 289 -13.39 16.34 -19.50
N ARG A 290 -13.65 15.86 -18.27
CA ARG A 290 -12.94 16.33 -17.06
C ARG A 290 -11.46 16.00 -17.06
N ALA A 291 -11.10 14.82 -17.54
CA ALA A 291 -9.71 14.40 -17.66
C ALA A 291 -9.07 14.70 -19.02
N GLY A 292 -9.82 15.32 -19.95
CA GLY A 292 -9.48 15.40 -21.38
C GLY A 292 -9.96 14.16 -22.14
N LYS A 293 -9.42 13.94 -23.34
CA LYS A 293 -9.67 12.71 -24.12
C LYS A 293 -8.64 11.65 -23.74
N PHE A 294 -9.10 10.44 -23.51
CA PHE A 294 -8.21 9.28 -23.34
C PHE A 294 -7.71 8.80 -24.70
N ILE A 295 -6.40 8.90 -24.93
CA ILE A 295 -5.78 8.66 -26.25
C ILE A 295 -5.22 7.24 -26.34
N LYS A 296 -4.59 6.75 -25.27
CA LYS A 296 -3.87 5.49 -25.25
C LYS A 296 -3.94 4.84 -23.87
N ALA A 297 -4.01 3.52 -23.82
CA ALA A 297 -3.86 2.77 -22.60
C ALA A 297 -2.59 1.90 -22.63
N GLY A 298 -1.93 1.83 -21.49
CA GLY A 298 -0.84 0.90 -21.27
C GLY A 298 -1.33 -0.47 -20.79
N ARG A 299 -0.41 -1.25 -20.25
CA ARG A 299 -0.73 -2.55 -19.63
C ARG A 299 -1.76 -2.36 -18.51
N ARG A 300 -2.76 -3.22 -18.49
CA ARG A 300 -3.84 -3.21 -17.51
C ARG A 300 -3.86 -4.55 -16.77
N GLY A 301 -4.25 -4.52 -15.51
CA GLY A 301 -4.52 -5.70 -14.70
C GLY A 301 -5.87 -5.56 -14.00
N ALA A 302 -6.49 -6.70 -13.64
CA ALA A 302 -7.72 -6.71 -12.88
C ALA A 302 -7.57 -7.54 -11.61
N TYR A 303 -8.23 -7.10 -10.54
CA TYR A 303 -8.17 -7.74 -9.23
C TYR A 303 -9.56 -7.79 -8.60
N PRO A 304 -10.00 -8.96 -8.10
CA PRO A 304 -11.26 -9.08 -7.39
C PRO A 304 -11.18 -8.31 -6.06
N LEU A 305 -12.27 -7.63 -5.72
CA LEU A 305 -12.36 -6.81 -4.51
C LEU A 305 -13.10 -7.56 -3.40
N THR A 306 -12.34 -7.90 -2.39
CA THR A 306 -12.84 -8.51 -1.16
C THR A 306 -12.17 -7.79 0.02
N ARG A 307 -12.96 -7.33 0.98
CA ARG A 307 -12.42 -6.89 2.26
C ARG A 307 -12.12 -8.13 3.10
N VAL A 308 -10.92 -8.20 3.65
CA VAL A 308 -10.50 -9.26 4.57
C VAL A 308 -9.96 -8.59 5.83
N LEU A 309 -10.51 -8.93 6.97
CA LEU A 309 -10.06 -8.42 8.27
C LEU A 309 -9.73 -9.60 9.18
N ALA A 310 -8.51 -9.67 9.69
CA ALA A 310 -8.13 -10.66 10.69
C ALA A 310 -8.87 -10.39 12.01
N ASP A 311 -9.33 -11.45 12.68
CA ASP A 311 -10.06 -11.33 13.95
C ASP A 311 -9.18 -10.75 15.07
N LYS A 312 -7.86 -11.01 15.00
CA LYS A 312 -6.84 -10.44 15.87
C LYS A 312 -5.55 -10.22 15.10
N GLN A 313 -4.72 -9.31 15.55
CA GLN A 313 -3.43 -9.00 14.91
C GLN A 313 -2.24 -9.48 15.71
N VAL A 314 -2.45 -9.91 16.95
CA VAL A 314 -1.40 -10.39 17.85
C VAL A 314 -1.76 -11.77 18.36
N GLU A 315 -0.81 -12.68 18.25
CA GLU A 315 -0.86 -14.02 18.87
C GLU A 315 0.49 -14.37 19.47
N GLY A 316 0.60 -14.28 20.81
CA GLY A 316 1.88 -14.49 21.49
C GLY A 316 2.96 -13.54 20.99
N ARG A 317 4.01 -14.09 20.38
CA ARG A 317 5.14 -13.40 19.77
C ARG A 317 5.01 -13.21 18.26
N VAL A 318 3.79 -13.23 17.74
CA VAL A 318 3.54 -13.01 16.31
C VAL A 318 2.59 -11.84 16.12
N VAL A 319 2.94 -10.92 15.23
CA VAL A 319 2.11 -9.80 14.79
C VAL A 319 1.72 -9.99 13.33
N ILE A 320 0.43 -9.88 13.02
CA ILE A 320 -0.09 -9.88 11.65
C ILE A 320 -0.23 -8.43 11.19
N MET A 321 0.39 -8.07 10.07
CA MET A 321 0.47 -6.69 9.57
C MET A 321 0.17 -6.59 8.06
N GLY A 322 -0.15 -5.40 7.60
CA GLY A 322 -0.39 -5.17 6.18
C GLY A 322 -1.68 -5.85 5.69
N ASN A 323 -1.66 -6.34 4.45
CA ASN A 323 -2.82 -7.05 3.89
C ASN A 323 -3.12 -8.37 4.61
N ALA A 324 -2.18 -8.92 5.37
CA ALA A 324 -2.42 -10.07 6.22
C ALA A 324 -3.40 -9.75 7.37
N ALA A 325 -3.34 -8.50 7.89
CA ALA A 325 -4.23 -8.01 8.93
C ALA A 325 -5.53 -7.42 8.36
N HIS A 326 -5.43 -6.61 7.32
CA HIS A 326 -6.57 -5.91 6.73
C HIS A 326 -6.35 -5.60 5.24
N THR A 327 -7.15 -6.23 4.40
CA THR A 327 -7.28 -5.90 2.98
C THR A 327 -8.53 -5.06 2.78
N LEU A 328 -8.39 -3.88 2.16
CA LEU A 328 -9.46 -2.91 2.02
C LEU A 328 -9.81 -2.66 0.56
N HIS A 329 -11.01 -2.10 0.33
CA HIS A 329 -11.37 -1.56 -0.98
C HIS A 329 -10.41 -0.40 -1.36
N PRO A 330 -9.95 -0.30 -2.63
CA PRO A 330 -8.95 0.69 -3.05
C PRO A 330 -9.45 2.14 -3.08
N VAL A 331 -10.69 2.39 -2.68
CA VAL A 331 -11.27 3.75 -2.64
C VAL A 331 -10.39 4.69 -1.82
N ALA A 332 -10.15 5.87 -2.35
CA ALA A 332 -9.29 6.90 -1.75
C ALA A 332 -7.84 6.45 -1.41
N GLY A 333 -7.36 5.32 -1.97
CA GLY A 333 -5.98 4.87 -1.82
C GLY A 333 -5.50 4.60 -0.38
N GLN A 334 -6.42 4.23 0.54
CA GLN A 334 -6.10 4.16 1.97
C GLN A 334 -5.38 2.89 2.42
N GLY A 335 -5.46 1.79 1.67
CA GLY A 335 -4.96 0.47 2.12
C GLY A 335 -3.47 0.50 2.51
N PHE A 336 -2.59 0.84 1.58
CA PHE A 336 -1.15 0.91 1.82
C PHE A 336 -0.77 1.94 2.89
N ASN A 337 -1.42 3.11 2.86
CA ASN A 337 -1.16 4.18 3.82
C ASN A 337 -1.52 3.78 5.27
N LEU A 338 -2.56 2.99 5.46
CA LEU A 338 -2.91 2.42 6.77
C LEU A 338 -1.83 1.44 7.24
N CYS A 339 -1.38 0.54 6.35
CA CYS A 339 -0.30 -0.41 6.66
C CYS A 339 1.01 0.30 7.06
N MET A 340 1.35 1.41 6.39
CA MET A 340 2.55 2.20 6.73
C MET A 340 2.45 2.86 8.10
N ARG A 341 1.25 3.33 8.48
CA ARG A 341 1.03 3.85 9.85
C ARG A 341 1.13 2.75 10.90
N ASP A 342 0.63 1.54 10.61
CA ASP A 342 0.73 0.40 11.50
C ASP A 342 2.21 0.00 11.69
N ALA A 343 2.95 -0.14 10.60
CA ALA A 343 4.39 -0.45 10.61
C ALA A 343 5.20 0.59 11.41
N HIS A 344 4.93 1.86 11.19
CA HIS A 344 5.62 2.95 11.88
C HIS A 344 5.34 2.97 13.40
N VAL A 345 4.09 2.69 13.82
CA VAL A 345 3.74 2.63 15.24
C VAL A 345 4.41 1.43 15.89
N LEU A 346 4.38 0.24 15.26
CA LEU A 346 5.05 -0.94 15.81
C LEU A 346 6.56 -0.71 15.94
N ALA A 347 7.23 -0.21 14.89
CA ALA A 347 8.66 0.08 14.94
C ALA A 347 9.05 1.04 16.07
N LYS A 348 8.23 2.07 16.33
CA LYS A 348 8.43 2.98 17.47
C LYS A 348 8.25 2.30 18.84
N MET A 349 7.24 1.44 18.97
CA MET A 349 7.01 0.72 20.24
C MET A 349 8.14 -0.25 20.51
N LEU A 350 8.61 -0.99 19.49
CA LEU A 350 9.75 -1.90 19.61
C LEU A 350 11.04 -1.13 19.98
N ALA A 351 11.30 0.02 19.36
CA ALA A 351 12.44 0.88 19.73
C ALA A 351 12.38 1.35 21.19
N ASN A 352 11.19 1.67 21.70
CA ASN A 352 11.02 2.05 23.10
C ASN A 352 11.30 0.89 24.06
N GLN A 353 10.92 -0.35 23.70
CA GLN A 353 11.24 -1.56 24.47
C GLN A 353 12.75 -1.77 24.53
N VAL A 354 13.43 -1.69 23.37
CA VAL A 354 14.89 -1.81 23.28
C VAL A 354 15.59 -0.77 24.16
N MET A 355 15.16 0.51 24.12
CA MET A 355 15.73 1.57 24.96
C MET A 355 15.57 1.33 26.45
N ARG A 356 14.54 0.59 26.87
CA ARG A 356 14.31 0.20 28.27
C ARG A 356 15.00 -1.09 28.67
N GLY A 357 15.64 -1.79 27.71
CA GLY A 357 16.16 -3.13 27.93
C GLY A 357 15.08 -4.20 28.15
N GLU A 358 13.87 -3.94 27.63
CA GLU A 358 12.72 -4.82 27.75
C GLU A 358 12.60 -5.73 26.51
N ASP A 359 11.84 -6.82 26.62
CA ASP A 359 11.62 -7.80 25.56
C ASP A 359 10.71 -7.24 24.45
N ILE A 360 11.18 -7.21 23.20
CA ILE A 360 10.39 -6.75 22.06
C ILE A 360 9.26 -7.70 21.67
N GLY A 361 9.33 -8.97 22.11
CA GLY A 361 8.27 -9.96 21.93
C GLY A 361 7.29 -10.03 23.11
N ASP A 362 7.37 -9.10 24.08
CA ASP A 362 6.44 -9.07 25.21
C ASP A 362 4.99 -8.95 24.75
N ASN A 363 4.19 -9.95 25.07
CA ASN A 363 2.81 -10.05 24.62
C ASN A 363 1.94 -8.88 25.08
N ARG A 364 2.20 -8.31 26.27
CA ARG A 364 1.43 -7.17 26.77
C ARG A 364 1.68 -5.93 25.92
N MET A 365 2.94 -5.64 25.60
CA MET A 365 3.31 -4.54 24.71
C MET A 365 2.69 -4.73 23.32
N LEU A 366 2.72 -5.95 22.77
CA LEU A 366 2.12 -6.25 21.47
C LEU A 366 0.58 -6.09 21.50
N GLN A 367 -0.09 -6.47 22.59
CA GLN A 367 -1.53 -6.19 22.77
C GLN A 367 -1.82 -4.68 22.88
N ASP A 368 -0.96 -3.92 23.53
CA ASP A 368 -1.06 -2.46 23.59
C ASP A 368 -0.92 -1.84 22.18
N TYR A 369 -0.03 -2.38 21.32
CA TYR A 369 0.06 -2.01 19.91
C TYR A 369 -1.27 -2.27 19.18
N GLU A 370 -1.84 -3.47 19.30
CA GLU A 370 -3.13 -3.79 18.66
C GLU A 370 -4.23 -2.82 19.08
N GLN A 371 -4.33 -2.53 20.36
CA GLN A 371 -5.32 -1.58 20.89
C GLN A 371 -5.08 -0.14 20.39
N ALA A 372 -3.84 0.30 20.34
CA ALA A 372 -3.49 1.62 19.83
C ALA A 372 -3.89 1.78 18.35
N ARG A 373 -3.76 0.70 17.53
CA ARG A 373 -4.10 0.74 16.12
C ARG A 373 -5.60 0.58 15.83
N LYS A 374 -6.34 -0.07 16.72
CA LYS A 374 -7.76 -0.46 16.53
C LYS A 374 -8.68 0.73 16.19
N LYS A 375 -8.43 1.89 16.79
CA LYS A 375 -9.21 3.12 16.52
C LYS A 375 -9.00 3.64 15.10
N ASP A 376 -7.75 3.76 14.66
CA ASP A 376 -7.40 4.28 13.33
C ASP A 376 -7.89 3.30 12.25
N GLN A 377 -7.61 2.02 12.41
CA GLN A 377 -8.07 0.98 11.48
C GLN A 377 -9.59 0.96 11.33
N LYS A 378 -10.34 0.92 12.44
CA LYS A 378 -11.82 0.96 12.40
C LYS A 378 -12.36 2.20 11.71
N ARG A 379 -11.72 3.35 11.89
CA ARG A 379 -12.12 4.60 11.24
C ARG A 379 -11.92 4.52 9.73
N VAL A 380 -10.75 4.05 9.28
CA VAL A 380 -10.44 3.90 7.84
C VAL A 380 -11.36 2.88 7.19
N ILE A 381 -11.55 1.72 7.80
CA ILE A 381 -12.43 0.66 7.30
C ILE A 381 -13.87 1.20 7.13
N ARG A 382 -14.41 1.84 8.18
CA ARG A 382 -15.76 2.41 8.13
C ARG A 382 -15.90 3.50 7.08
N PHE A 383 -14.86 4.32 6.90
CA PHE A 383 -14.86 5.35 5.86
C PHE A 383 -14.90 4.71 4.47
N CYS A 384 -14.03 3.74 4.18
CA CYS A 384 -14.02 3.04 2.89
C CYS A 384 -15.37 2.37 2.61
N ASP A 385 -15.92 1.64 3.59
CA ASP A 385 -17.21 0.99 3.45
C ASP A 385 -18.34 2.01 3.24
N ALA A 386 -18.38 3.10 4.02
CA ALA A 386 -19.40 4.14 3.90
C ALA A 386 -19.36 4.81 2.52
N VAL A 387 -18.17 5.08 1.98
CA VAL A 387 -18.01 5.67 0.65
C VAL A 387 -18.48 4.67 -0.42
N VAL A 388 -18.00 3.43 -0.41
CA VAL A 388 -18.37 2.43 -1.41
C VAL A 388 -19.88 2.15 -1.38
N LEU A 389 -20.41 1.74 -0.23
CA LEU A 389 -21.82 1.38 -0.08
C LEU A 389 -22.74 2.61 -0.24
N GLY A 390 -22.30 3.77 0.24
CA GLY A 390 -23.02 5.01 0.07
C GLY A 390 -23.18 5.41 -1.39
N PHE A 391 -22.11 5.37 -2.19
CA PHE A 391 -22.15 5.81 -3.59
C PHE A 391 -22.71 4.77 -4.57
N THR A 392 -22.69 3.50 -4.24
CA THR A 392 -23.29 2.44 -5.08
C THR A 392 -24.77 2.17 -4.77
N HIS A 393 -25.32 2.78 -3.71
CA HIS A 393 -26.71 2.52 -3.31
C HIS A 393 -27.71 3.08 -4.34
N PRO A 394 -28.67 2.25 -4.84
CA PRO A 394 -29.54 2.63 -5.96
C PRO A 394 -30.68 3.58 -5.60
N ASN A 395 -30.99 3.79 -4.30
CA ASN A 395 -32.12 4.59 -3.85
C ASN A 395 -31.97 6.08 -4.24
N PRO A 396 -32.97 6.67 -4.97
CA PRO A 396 -32.90 8.07 -5.41
C PRO A 396 -32.79 9.09 -4.26
N ALA A 397 -33.40 8.84 -3.11
CA ALA A 397 -33.30 9.74 -1.95
C ALA A 397 -31.86 9.75 -1.38
N ILE A 398 -31.18 8.58 -1.35
CA ILE A 398 -29.77 8.49 -0.95
C ILE A 398 -28.91 9.19 -1.99
N LYS A 399 -29.21 9.04 -3.29
CA LYS A 399 -28.51 9.75 -4.36
C LYS A 399 -28.62 11.26 -4.19
N LEU A 400 -29.80 11.78 -3.89
CA LEU A 400 -30.02 13.21 -3.64
C LEU A 400 -29.23 13.66 -2.40
N ALA A 401 -29.31 12.92 -1.30
CA ALA A 401 -28.58 13.22 -0.06
C ALA A 401 -27.05 13.28 -0.27
N ARG A 402 -26.47 12.35 -1.06
CA ARG A 402 -25.04 12.36 -1.42
C ARG A 402 -24.66 13.63 -2.19
N ASN A 403 -25.47 14.02 -3.16
CA ASN A 403 -25.22 15.22 -3.97
C ASN A 403 -25.25 16.48 -3.12
N VAL A 404 -26.26 16.60 -2.24
CA VAL A 404 -26.34 17.71 -1.27
C VAL A 404 -25.13 17.68 -0.32
N ALA A 405 -24.73 16.49 0.15
CA ALA A 405 -23.56 16.34 1.01
C ALA A 405 -22.25 16.76 0.31
N LEU A 406 -22.06 16.43 -0.98
CA LEU A 406 -20.90 16.87 -1.77
C LEU A 406 -20.85 18.39 -1.90
N ILE A 407 -22.00 19.04 -2.18
CA ILE A 407 -22.08 20.49 -2.26
C ILE A 407 -21.82 21.12 -0.89
N ALA A 408 -22.43 20.58 0.17
CA ALA A 408 -22.22 21.06 1.52
C ALA A 408 -20.73 20.92 1.92
N PHE A 409 -20.10 19.80 1.58
CA PHE A 409 -18.68 19.59 1.77
C PHE A 409 -17.84 20.64 1.03
N ASP A 410 -18.20 20.98 -0.22
CA ASP A 410 -17.48 21.99 -1.00
C ASP A 410 -17.65 23.41 -0.47
N LYS A 411 -18.83 23.74 0.06
CA LYS A 411 -19.20 25.13 0.41
C LYS A 411 -19.05 25.45 1.90
N LEU A 412 -19.12 24.47 2.79
CA LEU A 412 -19.06 24.72 4.23
C LEU A 412 -17.60 24.87 4.70
N PRO A 413 -17.25 26.01 5.31
CA PRO A 413 -15.93 26.18 5.91
C PRO A 413 -15.74 25.15 7.06
N ASN A 414 -14.52 24.72 7.28
CA ASN A 414 -14.09 23.77 8.34
C ASN A 414 -14.43 22.28 8.12
N ILE A 415 -15.17 21.88 7.11
CA ILE A 415 -15.38 20.46 6.79
C ILE A 415 -14.22 19.94 5.92
N LYS A 416 -13.79 20.70 4.92
CA LYS A 416 -12.68 20.35 4.02
C LYS A 416 -11.40 20.00 4.79
N PRO A 417 -10.90 20.83 5.74
CA PRO A 417 -9.68 20.49 6.50
C PRO A 417 -9.81 19.19 7.29
N LEU A 418 -10.99 18.86 7.77
CA LEU A 418 -11.21 17.63 8.54
C LEU A 418 -11.06 16.39 7.67
N VAL A 419 -11.62 16.41 6.46
CA VAL A 419 -11.52 15.31 5.49
C VAL A 419 -10.12 15.26 4.87
N ALA A 420 -9.55 16.42 4.53
CA ALA A 420 -8.19 16.52 4.00
C ALA A 420 -7.16 15.94 4.98
N ASN A 421 -7.20 16.34 6.25
CA ASN A 421 -6.31 15.78 7.28
C ASN A 421 -6.48 14.28 7.45
N TYR A 422 -7.71 13.80 7.31
CA TYR A 422 -8.01 12.36 7.36
C TYR A 422 -7.40 11.63 6.14
N ALA A 423 -7.66 12.12 4.93
CA ALA A 423 -7.11 11.54 3.70
C ALA A 423 -5.57 11.56 3.68
N MET A 424 -4.97 12.60 4.25
CA MET A 424 -3.51 12.73 4.40
C MET A 424 -2.90 11.86 5.51
N GLY A 425 -3.72 11.21 6.34
CA GLY A 425 -3.25 10.38 7.46
C GLY A 425 -2.61 11.17 8.61
N LEU A 426 -2.90 12.47 8.74
CA LEU A 426 -2.30 13.36 9.73
C LEU A 426 -3.03 13.38 11.09
N LYS A 427 -4.27 12.89 11.14
CA LYS A 427 -5.04 12.70 12.37
C LYS A 427 -5.31 11.22 12.56
N SER A 428 -4.53 10.58 13.39
CA SER A 428 -4.77 9.22 13.91
C SER A 428 -5.43 9.29 15.28
#